data_3f7623ac44b801d85bfad77ba100e244
#
_entry.id   3f7623ac44b801d85bfad77ba100e244
#
_cell.length_a   1.000
_cell.length_b   1.000
_cell.length_c   1.000
_cell.angle_alpha   90.00
_cell.angle_beta   90.00
_cell.angle_gamma   90.00
#
_symmetry.space_group_name_H-M   'P 1'
#
loop_
_entity.id
_entity.type
_entity.pdbx_description
1 polymer ?
#
loop_
_entity_poly.entity_id
_entity_poly.type
_entity_poly.pdbx_seq_one_letter_code
_entity_poly.pdbx_strand_id
1 'polypeptide(L)'
;MKNEIILFENQDVRLEVNMKDETVWLTQEQMSKLFGKAKSTINEHIKNIYKSEELLESETMTKFGNSEFSDKPTNYYNLDMIISVGYKVNSK
;
A
#
# COMPACT_ATOMS: atom_id res chain seq x y z
N MET A 1 -0.70 0.58 -21.11
CA MET A 1 -0.63 1.71 -20.20
C MET A 1 0.69 1.73 -19.47
N LYS A 2 1.26 2.92 -19.29
CA LYS A 2 2.51 3.01 -18.62
C LYS A 2 2.38 3.07 -17.15
N ASN A 3 3.26 2.41 -16.45
CA ASN A 3 3.39 2.59 -15.02
C ASN A 3 4.39 3.72 -14.80
N GLU A 4 4.03 4.63 -13.94
CA GLU A 4 4.93 5.73 -13.60
C GLU A 4 5.32 5.60 -12.15
N ILE A 5 6.54 5.98 -11.86
CA ILE A 5 7.01 6.00 -10.49
C ILE A 5 7.17 7.46 -10.08
N ILE A 6 6.49 7.83 -9.05
CA ILE A 6 6.53 9.19 -8.54
C ILE A 6 7.19 9.17 -7.17
N LEU A 7 8.11 10.08 -6.96
CA LEU A 7 8.77 10.20 -5.68
C LEU A 7 7.91 11.06 -4.77
N PHE A 8 7.44 10.46 -3.69
CA PHE A 8 6.58 11.16 -2.75
C PHE A 8 7.41 11.52 -1.53
N GLU A 9 7.44 12.80 -1.21
CA GLU A 9 8.22 13.30 -0.11
C GLU A 9 7.35 14.01 0.88
N ASN A 10 7.53 13.75 2.16
CA ASN A 10 6.79 14.43 3.19
C ASN A 10 7.72 14.59 4.38
N GLN A 11 8.23 15.76 4.58
CA GLN A 11 9.15 16.08 5.67
C GLN A 11 10.30 15.07 5.75
N ASP A 12 10.16 14.05 6.59
CA ASP A 12 11.21 13.09 6.79
C ASP A 12 11.00 11.79 6.02
N VAL A 13 9.95 11.70 5.23
CA VAL A 13 9.61 10.48 4.53
C VAL A 13 9.68 10.70 3.03
N ARG A 14 10.37 9.79 2.36
CA ARG A 14 10.50 9.85 0.91
C ARG A 14 10.12 8.47 0.37
N LEU A 15 9.11 8.42 -0.48
CA LEU A 15 8.61 7.18 -1.02
C LEU A 15 8.51 7.24 -2.52
N GLU A 16 8.80 6.09 -3.14
CA GLU A 16 8.49 5.91 -4.54
C GLU A 16 7.12 5.26 -4.61
N VAL A 17 6.22 5.84 -5.38
CA VAL A 17 4.89 5.27 -5.54
C VAL A 17 4.68 4.93 -7.00
N ASN A 18 4.00 3.82 -7.22
CA ASN A 18 3.65 3.38 -8.57
C ASN A 18 2.28 3.90 -8.91
N MET A 19 2.17 4.50 -10.10
CA MET A 19 0.89 4.96 -10.60
C MET A 19 0.46 4.01 -11.70
N LYS A 20 -0.71 3.42 -11.51
CA LYS A 20 -1.27 2.51 -12.48
C LYS A 20 -2.78 2.71 -12.45
N ASP A 21 -3.40 2.82 -13.62
CA ASP A 21 -4.85 3.01 -13.73
C ASP A 21 -5.30 4.23 -12.93
N GLU A 22 -4.45 5.24 -12.92
CA GLU A 22 -4.74 6.53 -12.29
C GLU A 22 -4.95 6.42 -10.78
N THR A 23 -4.32 5.45 -10.15
CA THR A 23 -4.36 5.36 -8.71
C THR A 23 -2.94 5.12 -8.21
N VAL A 24 -2.76 5.33 -6.93
CA VAL A 24 -1.47 5.13 -6.29
C VAL A 24 -1.46 3.74 -5.68
N TRP A 25 -0.35 3.04 -5.83
CA TRP A 25 -0.18 1.70 -5.29
C TRP A 25 1.04 1.69 -4.37
N LEU A 26 0.86 1.23 -3.15
CA LEU A 26 1.95 1.12 -2.18
C LEU A 26 2.00 -0.29 -1.60
N THR A 27 3.21 -0.70 -1.22
CA THR A 27 3.39 -1.95 -0.48
C THR A 27 3.16 -1.70 1.00
N GLN A 28 3.07 -2.77 1.77
CA GLN A 28 2.96 -2.65 3.22
C GLN A 28 4.18 -1.96 3.80
N GLU A 29 5.35 -2.23 3.25
CA GLU A 29 6.57 -1.60 3.73
C GLU A 29 6.54 -0.10 3.50
N GLN A 30 6.06 0.31 2.34
CA GLN A 30 5.95 1.73 2.04
C GLN A 30 4.94 2.40 2.94
N MET A 31 3.82 1.74 3.21
CA MET A 31 2.82 2.29 4.13
C MET A 31 3.37 2.37 5.55
N SER A 32 4.19 1.39 5.93
CA SER A 32 4.85 1.41 7.23
C SER A 32 5.68 2.69 7.38
N LYS A 33 6.43 3.02 6.35
CA LYS A 33 7.26 4.24 6.39
C LYS A 33 6.40 5.50 6.35
N LEU A 34 5.35 5.47 5.53
CA LEU A 34 4.50 6.64 5.39
C LEU A 34 3.79 6.98 6.70
N PHE A 35 3.29 5.98 7.39
CA PHE A 35 2.50 6.20 8.59
C PHE A 35 3.34 6.09 9.87
N GLY A 36 4.59 5.72 9.77
CA GLY A 36 5.45 5.59 10.94
C GLY A 36 5.03 4.47 11.85
N LYS A 37 4.56 3.36 11.30
CA LYS A 37 4.11 2.21 12.07
C LYS A 37 4.83 0.96 11.59
N ALA A 38 4.89 -0.05 12.44
CA ALA A 38 5.52 -1.30 12.06
C ALA A 38 4.75 -1.97 10.94
N LYS A 39 5.48 -2.70 10.10
CA LYS A 39 4.86 -3.41 8.99
C LYS A 39 3.81 -4.41 9.49
N SER A 40 4.04 -5.03 10.63
CA SER A 40 3.08 -5.97 11.20
C SER A 40 1.78 -5.27 11.57
N THR A 41 1.87 -4.04 12.06
CA THR A 41 0.69 -3.26 12.39
C THR A 41 -0.10 -2.93 11.13
N ILE A 42 0.60 -2.53 10.07
CA ILE A 42 -0.05 -2.24 8.80
C ILE A 42 -0.74 -3.50 8.28
N ASN A 43 -0.05 -4.63 8.33
CA ASN A 43 -0.62 -5.89 7.85
C ASN A 43 -1.89 -6.25 8.62
N GLU A 44 -1.88 -6.02 9.92
CA GLU A 44 -3.05 -6.34 10.73
C GLU A 44 -4.24 -5.45 10.37
N HIS A 45 -4.00 -4.18 10.16
CA HIS A 45 -5.08 -3.28 9.74
C HIS A 45 -5.66 -3.72 8.39
N ILE A 46 -4.80 -4.11 7.46
CA ILE A 46 -5.26 -4.56 6.14
C ILE A 46 -6.12 -5.81 6.28
N LYS A 47 -5.66 -6.76 7.08
CA LYS A 47 -6.42 -7.99 7.28
C LYS A 47 -7.79 -7.70 7.89
N ASN A 48 -7.84 -6.79 8.85
CA ASN A 48 -9.10 -6.45 9.50
C ASN A 48 -10.04 -5.74 8.54
N ILE A 49 -9.51 -4.88 7.68
CA ILE A 49 -10.32 -4.19 6.68
C ILE A 49 -10.98 -5.21 5.74
N TYR A 50 -10.22 -6.19 5.27
CA TYR A 50 -10.79 -7.21 4.39
C TYR A 50 -11.76 -8.11 5.16
N LYS A 51 -11.43 -8.44 6.39
CA LYS A 51 -12.28 -9.31 7.18
C LYS A 51 -13.64 -8.68 7.46
N SER A 52 -13.66 -7.37 7.67
CA SER A 52 -14.91 -6.66 7.92
C SER A 52 -15.63 -6.28 6.63
N GLU A 53 -15.01 -6.60 5.49
CA GLU A 53 -15.56 -6.33 4.17
C GLU A 53 -15.75 -4.84 3.90
N GLU A 54 -14.96 -4.00 4.56
CA GLU A 54 -14.97 -2.58 4.23
C GLU A 54 -14.47 -2.36 2.82
N LEU A 55 -13.48 -3.13 2.42
CA LEU A 55 -12.94 -3.10 1.07
C LEU A 55 -12.76 -4.52 0.58
N LEU A 56 -12.79 -4.71 -0.73
CA LEU A 56 -12.62 -6.02 -1.32
C LEU A 56 -11.19 -6.17 -1.81
N GLU A 57 -10.60 -7.32 -1.51
CA GLU A 57 -9.22 -7.59 -1.92
C GLU A 57 -9.07 -7.53 -3.43
N SER A 58 -10.05 -8.04 -4.15
CA SER A 58 -9.97 -8.07 -5.61
C SER A 58 -9.94 -6.68 -6.22
N GLU A 59 -10.40 -5.68 -5.51
CA GLU A 59 -10.47 -4.31 -6.02
C GLU A 59 -9.36 -3.42 -5.49
N THR A 60 -8.72 -3.80 -4.40
CA THR A 60 -7.79 -2.90 -3.73
C THR A 60 -6.37 -3.44 -3.67
N MET A 61 -6.14 -4.67 -4.10
CA MET A 61 -4.81 -5.25 -4.06
C MET A 61 -4.42 -5.78 -5.42
N THR A 62 -3.17 -5.64 -5.78
CA THR A 62 -2.66 -6.28 -6.97
C THR A 62 -1.25 -6.79 -6.67
N LYS A 63 -0.80 -7.71 -7.47
CA LYS A 63 0.56 -8.23 -7.37
C LYS A 63 1.34 -7.80 -8.59
N PHE A 64 2.45 -7.14 -8.34
CA PHE A 64 3.37 -6.85 -9.42
C PHE A 64 4.51 -7.83 -9.30
N GLY A 65 4.65 -8.58 -10.30
CA GLY A 65 5.74 -9.49 -10.33
C GLY A 65 6.94 -8.75 -10.75
N ASN A 66 7.99 -8.97 -10.32
CA ASN A 66 8.69 -8.15 -10.43
C ASN A 66 10.02 -8.21 -10.66
N SER A 67 10.76 -8.56 -10.10
CA SER A 67 12.11 -8.38 -10.43
C SER A 67 12.69 -9.68 -10.88
N GLU A 68 13.73 -9.62 -11.64
CA GLU A 68 14.46 -10.78 -12.06
C GLU A 68 15.06 -11.50 -10.89
N PHE A 69 15.16 -10.82 -9.75
CA PHE A 69 15.82 -11.38 -8.60
C PHE A 69 14.84 -11.87 -7.56
N SER A 70 13.56 -11.75 -7.82
CA SER A 70 12.56 -12.16 -6.85
C SER A 70 11.60 -13.14 -7.48
N ASP A 71 11.43 -14.26 -6.81
CA ASP A 71 10.48 -15.26 -7.28
C ASP A 71 9.08 -14.95 -6.81
N LYS A 72 8.91 -14.01 -5.91
CA LYS A 72 7.61 -13.77 -5.30
C LYS A 72 7.08 -12.41 -5.68
N PRO A 73 5.88 -12.35 -6.23
CA PRO A 73 5.26 -11.07 -6.49
C PRO A 73 5.03 -10.33 -5.18
N THR A 74 5.11 -9.03 -5.24
CA THR A 74 4.86 -8.19 -4.09
C THR A 74 3.44 -7.67 -4.16
N ASN A 75 2.75 -7.69 -3.03
CA ASN A 75 1.39 -7.17 -2.96
C ASN A 75 1.43 -5.65 -2.86
N TYR A 76 0.65 -5.01 -3.72
CA TYR A 76 0.49 -3.56 -3.70
C TYR A 76 -0.97 -3.25 -3.41
N TYR A 77 -1.20 -2.17 -2.70
CA TYR A 77 -2.54 -1.77 -2.28
C TYR A 77 -2.85 -0.39 -2.83
N ASN A 78 -4.08 -0.20 -3.26
CA ASN A 78 -4.43 1.05 -3.93
C ASN A 78 -4.76 2.16 -2.94
N LEU A 79 -5.12 3.33 -3.47
CA LEU A 79 -5.36 4.50 -2.65
C LEU A 79 -6.48 4.28 -1.64
N ASP A 80 -7.53 3.55 -2.01
CA ASP A 80 -8.62 3.30 -1.08
C ASP A 80 -8.12 2.57 0.16
N MET A 81 -7.25 1.57 -0.04
CA MET A 81 -6.68 0.86 1.10
C MET A 81 -5.75 1.76 1.90
N ILE A 82 -4.97 2.57 1.21
CA ILE A 82 -4.04 3.47 1.89
C ILE A 82 -4.81 4.44 2.80
N ILE A 83 -5.89 4.97 2.31
CA ILE A 83 -6.72 5.89 3.10
C ILE A 83 -7.32 5.16 4.30
N SER A 84 -7.84 3.95 4.09
CA SER A 84 -8.45 3.20 5.17
C SER A 84 -7.45 2.85 6.26
N VAL A 85 -6.24 2.45 5.85
CA VAL A 85 -5.18 2.18 6.81
C VAL A 85 -4.82 3.44 7.58
N GLY A 86 -4.73 4.55 6.89
CA GLY A 86 -4.43 5.82 7.54
C GLY A 86 -5.44 6.17 8.60
N TYR A 87 -6.71 5.93 8.33
CA TYR A 87 -7.75 6.16 9.31
C TYR A 87 -7.55 5.30 10.55
N LYS A 88 -7.25 4.02 10.34
CA LYS A 88 -7.08 3.09 11.47
C LYS A 88 -5.85 3.45 12.29
N VAL A 89 -4.79 3.86 11.62
CA VAL A 89 -3.55 4.22 12.30
C VAL A 89 -3.76 5.44 13.20
N ASN A 90 -4.54 6.40 12.72
CA ASN A 90 -4.77 7.63 13.47
C ASN A 90 -5.96 7.56 14.41
N SER A 91 -6.66 6.46 14.41
CA SER A 91 -7.83 6.29 15.25
C SER A 91 -7.40 5.91 16.66
N LYS A 92 -8.09 6.38 17.61
CA LYS A 92 -7.78 6.06 19.01
C LYS A 92 -8.85 5.20 19.64
#